data_e009f6079c8c25d548fed78eef881670
#
_entry.id   e009f6079c8c25d548fed78eef881670
#
_cell.length_a   1.000
_cell.length_b   1.000
_cell.length_c   1.000
_cell.angle_alpha   90.00
_cell.angle_beta   90.00
_cell.angle_gamma   90.00
#
_symmetry.space_group_name_H-M   'P 1'
#
loop_
_entity.id
_entity.type
_entity.pdbx_description
1 polymer ?
#
loop_
_entity_poly.entity_id
_entity_poly.type
_entity_poly.pdbx_seq_one_letter_code
_entity_poly.pdbx_strand_id
1 'polypeptide(L)'
;MKKNSFFKSGSGARKAFVSTFQDKTELKEVIDSNNKSKIIDKIFHKSSENMEELENNSVSLTVTSPPYNIGKDSDLDLTDDEYWSMMENIFKETYRVTESGGRLVVNVANLGRKPYIPFSKYFTELLIETGF
;
A
#
# COMPACT_ATOMS: atom_id res chain seq x y z
N MET A 1 16.19 7.40 -21.65
CA MET A 1 15.61 6.64 -20.53
C MET A 1 16.22 7.16 -19.23
N LYS A 2 15.50 8.00 -18.48
CA LYS A 2 15.95 8.47 -17.16
C LYS A 2 15.83 7.31 -16.18
N LYS A 3 16.93 6.92 -15.53
CA LYS A 3 16.92 5.92 -14.47
C LYS A 3 16.11 6.49 -13.30
N ASN A 4 14.98 5.88 -12.99
CA ASN A 4 14.20 6.21 -11.80
C ASN A 4 15.09 6.10 -10.56
N SER A 5 15.20 7.21 -9.83
CA SER A 5 16.04 7.34 -8.64
C SER A 5 15.46 6.65 -7.40
N PHE A 6 14.31 6.01 -7.52
CA PHE A 6 13.59 5.39 -6.40
C PHE A 6 14.29 4.15 -5.83
N PHE A 7 15.11 3.46 -6.62
CA PHE A 7 15.77 2.24 -6.16
C PHE A 7 17.29 2.37 -6.26
N LYS A 8 17.94 2.91 -5.24
CA LYS A 8 19.36 2.72 -5.04
C LYS A 8 19.62 1.28 -4.59
N SER A 9 19.99 0.42 -5.54
CA SER A 9 20.49 -0.92 -5.23
C SER A 9 21.86 -0.78 -4.53
N GLY A 10 21.90 -0.97 -3.22
CA GLY A 10 23.13 -1.00 -2.46
C GLY A 10 22.93 -1.66 -1.10
N SER A 11 24.00 -2.14 -0.50
CA SER A 11 24.04 -2.79 0.82
C SER A 11 23.38 -1.98 1.96
N GLY A 12 23.10 -0.70 1.73
CA GLY A 12 22.33 0.17 2.62
C GLY A 12 20.85 -0.20 2.72
N ALA A 13 20.23 -0.65 1.63
CA ALA A 13 18.81 -1.01 1.64
C ALA A 13 18.51 -2.23 2.53
N ARG A 14 19.43 -3.21 2.58
CA ARG A 14 19.30 -4.36 3.49
C ARG A 14 19.42 -3.98 4.97
N LYS A 15 20.30 -3.03 5.30
CA LYS A 15 20.44 -2.54 6.68
C LYS A 15 19.22 -1.71 7.11
N ALA A 16 18.69 -0.87 6.23
CA ALA A 16 17.45 -0.13 6.48
C ALA A 16 16.26 -1.07 6.65
N PHE A 17 16.14 -2.13 5.83
CA PHE A 17 15.09 -3.14 5.94
C PHE A 17 15.11 -3.85 7.29
N VAL A 18 16.28 -4.32 7.75
CA VAL A 18 16.42 -5.01 9.04
C VAL A 18 16.20 -4.06 10.23
N SER A 19 16.69 -2.80 10.15
CA SER A 19 16.48 -1.82 11.23
C SER A 19 15.01 -1.42 11.34
N THR A 20 14.29 -1.30 10.22
CA THR A 20 12.86 -1.00 10.22
C THR A 20 12.05 -2.09 10.93
N PHE A 21 12.45 -3.36 10.80
CA PHE A 21 11.81 -4.46 11.54
C PHE A 21 12.13 -4.49 13.03
N GLN A 22 13.29 -3.97 13.44
CA GLN A 22 13.72 -3.97 14.85
C GLN A 22 13.18 -2.78 15.65
N ASP A 23 12.95 -1.62 15.02
CA ASP A 23 12.55 -0.39 15.70
C ASP A 23 11.03 -0.14 15.74
N LYS A 24 10.22 -0.90 14.98
CA LYS A 24 8.75 -0.73 14.92
C LYS A 24 7.97 -1.67 15.83
N THR A 25 8.56 -2.16 16.91
CA THR A 25 7.82 -2.84 17.99
C THR A 25 7.26 -1.86 19.04
N GLU A 26 7.00 -0.60 18.70
CA GLU A 26 5.96 0.13 19.40
C GLU A 26 4.63 -0.46 18.95
N LEU A 27 4.13 -1.38 19.77
CA LEU A 27 2.77 -1.88 19.66
C LEU A 27 1.85 -0.66 19.54
N LYS A 28 1.14 -0.53 18.41
CA LYS A 28 -0.04 0.34 18.38
C LYS A 28 -0.82 -0.01 19.65
N GLU A 29 -1.07 0.98 20.50
CA GLU A 29 -1.90 0.77 21.69
C GLU A 29 -3.11 -0.05 21.27
N VAL A 30 -3.39 -1.11 22.01
CA VAL A 30 -4.56 -1.96 21.77
C VAL A 30 -5.76 -1.07 22.01
N ILE A 31 -6.21 -0.38 20.98
CA ILE A 31 -7.40 0.44 21.02
C ILE A 31 -8.56 -0.53 21.12
N ASP A 32 -9.36 -0.32 22.14
CA ASP A 32 -10.52 -1.09 22.53
C ASP A 32 -11.34 -1.52 21.28
N SER A 33 -11.65 -2.81 21.20
CA SER A 33 -12.37 -3.47 20.10
C SER A 33 -13.78 -2.91 19.80
N ASN A 34 -14.17 -1.85 20.48
CA ASN A 34 -15.46 -1.16 20.30
C ASN A 34 -15.48 -0.11 19.19
N ASN A 35 -14.31 0.20 18.59
CA ASN A 35 -14.22 1.23 17.55
C ASN A 35 -14.32 0.61 16.14
N LYS A 36 -15.29 -0.25 15.90
CA LYS A 36 -15.61 -0.77 14.59
C LYS A 36 -16.30 0.29 13.74
N SER A 37 -15.99 0.34 12.47
CA SER A 37 -16.68 1.22 11.52
C SER A 37 -18.20 1.00 11.61
N LYS A 38 -18.94 2.08 11.79
CA LYS A 38 -20.42 2.07 11.77
C LYS A 38 -20.98 1.91 10.36
N ILE A 39 -20.11 1.84 9.36
CA ILE A 39 -20.48 1.76 7.95
C ILE A 39 -20.33 0.32 7.49
N ILE A 40 -21.45 -0.39 7.42
CA ILE A 40 -21.53 -1.78 7.01
C ILE A 40 -22.35 -1.87 5.73
N ASP A 41 -21.94 -2.75 4.81
CA ASP A 41 -22.67 -3.06 3.56
C ASP A 41 -22.90 -1.85 2.63
N LYS A 42 -21.95 -0.93 2.56
CA LYS A 42 -22.02 0.23 1.67
C LYS A 42 -20.94 0.18 0.60
N ILE A 43 -21.28 0.67 -0.58
CA ILE A 43 -20.35 0.87 -1.70
C ILE A 43 -20.16 2.37 -1.87
N PHE A 44 -18.90 2.81 -1.89
CA PHE A 44 -18.52 4.19 -2.16
C PHE A 44 -17.86 4.26 -3.54
N HIS A 45 -18.43 5.05 -4.43
CA HIS A 45 -17.86 5.29 -5.77
C HIS A 45 -16.96 6.53 -5.72
N LYS A 46 -15.76 6.36 -5.17
CA LYS A 46 -14.74 7.42 -5.02
C LYS A 46 -13.33 6.82 -4.96
N SER A 47 -12.32 7.68 -5.05
CA SER A 47 -10.92 7.26 -4.85
C SER A 47 -10.69 6.80 -3.41
N SER A 48 -9.89 5.73 -3.24
CA SER A 48 -9.44 5.26 -1.93
C SER A 48 -8.24 6.05 -1.37
N GLU A 49 -7.80 7.08 -2.07
CA GLU A 49 -6.77 8.01 -1.55
C GLU A 49 -7.25 8.81 -0.34
N ASN A 50 -8.57 8.91 -0.16
CA ASN A 50 -9.20 9.50 1.03
C ASN A 50 -10.43 8.67 1.40
N MET A 51 -10.37 7.99 2.55
CA MET A 51 -11.43 7.16 3.11
C MET A 51 -12.01 7.80 4.38
N GLU A 52 -12.40 9.07 4.32
CA GLU A 52 -12.89 9.85 5.46
C GLU A 52 -14.15 9.25 6.13
N GLU A 53 -14.89 8.41 5.40
CA GLU A 53 -16.05 7.71 5.93
C GLU A 53 -15.66 6.59 6.91
N LEU A 54 -14.42 6.15 6.90
CA LEU A 54 -13.89 5.11 7.78
C LEU A 54 -13.09 5.73 8.93
N GLU A 55 -13.41 5.31 10.13
CA GLU A 55 -12.67 5.70 11.32
C GLU A 55 -11.26 5.08 11.33
N ASN A 56 -10.33 5.69 12.05
CA ASN A 56 -9.00 5.11 12.28
C ASN A 56 -9.14 3.76 12.99
N ASN A 57 -8.31 2.79 12.59
CA ASN A 57 -8.26 1.47 13.24
C ASN A 57 -9.63 0.74 13.31
N SER A 58 -10.42 0.80 12.22
CA SER A 58 -11.78 0.25 12.17
C SER A 58 -11.94 -0.92 11.19
N VAL A 59 -10.93 -1.23 10.38
CA VAL A 59 -11.00 -2.24 9.32
C VAL A 59 -10.08 -3.40 9.66
N SER A 60 -10.64 -4.60 9.81
CA SER A 60 -9.88 -5.82 10.14
C SER A 60 -9.20 -6.46 8.93
N LEU A 61 -9.78 -6.29 7.74
CA LEU A 61 -9.27 -6.88 6.50
C LEU A 61 -9.54 -5.98 5.31
N THR A 62 -8.48 -5.67 4.57
CA THR A 62 -8.57 -5.07 3.23
C THR A 62 -8.07 -6.08 2.19
N VAL A 63 -8.84 -6.25 1.12
CA VAL A 63 -8.43 -7.07 -0.05
C VAL A 63 -8.53 -6.20 -1.29
N THR A 64 -7.43 -6.11 -2.05
CA THR A 64 -7.39 -5.28 -3.25
C THR A 64 -6.55 -5.90 -4.36
N SER A 65 -6.88 -5.52 -5.60
CA SER A 65 -6.08 -5.79 -6.80
C SER A 65 -5.89 -4.45 -7.52
N PRO A 66 -4.80 -3.73 -7.26
CA PRO A 66 -4.58 -2.41 -7.85
C PRO A 66 -4.38 -2.49 -9.37
N PRO A 67 -4.69 -1.41 -10.12
CA PRO A 67 -4.38 -1.33 -11.54
C PRO A 67 -2.86 -1.40 -11.76
N TYR A 68 -2.43 -1.82 -12.95
CA TYR A 68 -1.00 -2.01 -13.23
C TYR A 68 -0.33 -0.83 -13.95
N ASN A 69 -1.09 0.09 -14.51
CA ASN A 69 -0.60 1.24 -15.31
C ASN A 69 0.42 0.84 -16.40
N ILE A 70 0.05 -0.13 -17.23
CA ILE A 70 0.93 -0.75 -18.23
C ILE A 70 0.58 -0.42 -19.69
N GLY A 71 -0.20 0.65 -19.89
CA GLY A 71 -0.61 1.16 -21.20
C GLY A 71 -1.68 0.30 -21.88
N LYS A 72 -2.63 -0.24 -21.12
CA LYS A 72 -3.85 -0.85 -21.62
C LYS A 72 -5.00 0.15 -21.59
N ASP A 73 -6.03 -0.08 -22.42
CA ASP A 73 -7.23 0.79 -22.52
C ASP A 73 -7.97 0.98 -21.18
N SER A 74 -7.72 0.13 -20.20
CA SER A 74 -8.29 0.20 -18.84
C SER A 74 -7.38 0.91 -17.83
N ASP A 75 -6.21 1.35 -18.23
CA ASP A 75 -5.25 2.01 -17.34
C ASP A 75 -5.61 3.50 -17.15
N LEU A 76 -5.05 4.10 -16.13
CA LEU A 76 -5.37 5.47 -15.71
C LEU A 76 -4.59 6.54 -16.48
N ASP A 77 -3.79 6.16 -17.49
CA ASP A 77 -2.90 7.06 -18.27
C ASP A 77 -1.98 7.93 -17.39
N LEU A 78 -1.58 7.40 -16.24
CA LEU A 78 -0.71 8.10 -15.32
C LEU A 78 0.77 7.88 -15.70
N THR A 79 1.60 8.87 -15.44
CA THR A 79 3.05 8.67 -15.41
C THR A 79 3.43 7.71 -14.27
N ASP A 80 4.60 7.09 -14.34
CA ASP A 80 5.07 6.21 -13.27
C ASP A 80 5.11 6.91 -11.91
N ASP A 81 5.54 8.16 -11.86
CA ASP A 81 5.62 8.94 -10.62
C ASP A 81 4.23 9.24 -10.05
N GLU A 82 3.26 9.60 -10.88
CA GLU A 82 1.86 9.82 -10.48
C GLU A 82 1.21 8.52 -9.99
N TYR A 83 1.44 7.41 -10.70
CA TYR A 83 0.92 6.11 -10.30
C TYR A 83 1.42 5.69 -8.91
N TRP A 84 2.74 5.76 -8.67
CA TRP A 84 3.29 5.37 -7.37
C TRP A 84 2.89 6.34 -6.25
N SER A 85 2.75 7.64 -6.53
CA SER A 85 2.22 8.62 -5.58
C SER A 85 0.78 8.31 -5.19
N MET A 86 -0.07 7.99 -6.15
CA MET A 86 -1.45 7.55 -5.89
C MET A 86 -1.48 6.28 -5.04
N MET A 87 -0.66 5.25 -5.37
CA MET A 87 -0.58 4.01 -4.59
C MET A 87 -0.12 4.27 -3.15
N GLU A 88 0.84 5.16 -2.97
CA GLU A 88 1.32 5.56 -1.64
C GLU A 88 0.19 6.18 -0.81
N ASN A 89 -0.58 7.10 -1.39
CA ASN A 89 -1.72 7.73 -0.71
C ASN A 89 -2.78 6.70 -0.31
N ILE A 90 -3.15 5.80 -1.23
CA ILE A 90 -4.11 4.73 -0.97
C ILE A 90 -3.64 3.83 0.18
N PHE A 91 -2.36 3.45 0.21
CA PHE A 91 -1.86 2.55 1.25
C PHE A 91 -1.63 3.28 2.58
N LYS A 92 -1.33 4.57 2.60
CA LYS A 92 -1.35 5.38 3.82
C LYS A 92 -2.74 5.43 4.44
N GLU A 93 -3.77 5.66 3.62
CA GLU A 93 -5.16 5.63 4.09
C GLU A 93 -5.58 4.22 4.53
N THR A 94 -5.21 3.19 3.78
CA THR A 94 -5.45 1.80 4.18
C THR A 94 -4.80 1.49 5.53
N TYR A 95 -3.57 1.95 5.74
CA TYR A 95 -2.88 1.77 7.03
C TYR A 95 -3.58 2.52 8.17
N ARG A 96 -4.05 3.76 7.91
CA ARG A 96 -4.79 4.55 8.90
C ARG A 96 -6.05 3.84 9.38
N VAL A 97 -6.82 3.27 8.45
CA VAL A 97 -8.09 2.61 8.78
C VAL A 97 -7.92 1.18 9.30
N THR A 98 -6.78 0.53 9.05
CA THR A 98 -6.54 -0.86 9.49
C THR A 98 -6.34 -0.90 11.00
N GLU A 99 -7.11 -1.75 11.68
CA GLU A 99 -7.00 -1.97 13.13
C GLU A 99 -5.69 -2.70 13.50
N SER A 100 -5.31 -2.66 14.77
CA SER A 100 -4.16 -3.43 15.26
C SER A 100 -4.40 -4.93 15.08
N GLY A 101 -3.46 -5.62 14.39
CA GLY A 101 -3.62 -7.03 14.00
C GLY A 101 -4.47 -7.25 12.75
N GLY A 102 -5.05 -6.20 12.17
CA GLY A 102 -5.74 -6.24 10.87
C GLY A 102 -4.80 -6.63 9.73
N ARG A 103 -5.34 -6.97 8.57
CA ARG A 103 -4.58 -7.50 7.44
C ARG A 103 -4.91 -6.79 6.15
N LEU A 104 -3.88 -6.59 5.34
CA LEU A 104 -4.00 -6.15 3.96
C LEU A 104 -3.55 -7.29 3.03
N VAL A 105 -4.39 -7.64 2.07
CA VAL A 105 -4.09 -8.60 1.00
C VAL A 105 -4.05 -7.84 -0.32
N VAL A 106 -2.89 -7.82 -0.95
CA VAL A 106 -2.69 -7.20 -2.27
C VAL A 106 -2.47 -8.29 -3.30
N ASN A 107 -3.42 -8.43 -4.23
CA ASN A 107 -3.32 -9.39 -5.33
C ASN A 107 -2.66 -8.73 -6.54
N VAL A 108 -1.40 -9.05 -6.79
CA VAL A 108 -0.62 -8.54 -7.92
C VAL A 108 0.15 -9.65 -8.60
N ALA A 109 0.32 -9.53 -9.92
CA ALA A 109 1.20 -10.39 -10.69
C ALA A 109 2.46 -9.64 -11.13
N ASN A 110 3.58 -10.32 -11.15
CA ASN A 110 4.77 -9.81 -11.82
C ASN A 110 4.59 -9.91 -13.35
N LEU A 111 5.04 -8.88 -14.06
CA LEU A 111 4.91 -8.85 -15.52
C LEU A 111 6.11 -9.50 -16.17
N GLY A 112 5.87 -10.60 -16.89
CA GLY A 112 6.88 -11.33 -17.68
C GLY A 112 7.28 -10.66 -18.99
N ARG A 113 7.26 -9.33 -19.05
CA ARG A 113 7.64 -8.52 -20.24
C ARG A 113 9.14 -8.33 -20.32
N LYS A 114 9.59 -7.70 -21.40
CA LYS A 114 10.97 -7.23 -21.54
C LYS A 114 10.97 -5.69 -21.54
N PRO A 115 11.50 -5.03 -20.46
CA PRO A 115 12.10 -5.65 -19.27
C PRO A 115 11.07 -6.29 -18.33
N TYR A 116 11.50 -7.26 -17.54
CA TYR A 116 10.67 -7.87 -16.47
C TYR A 116 10.36 -6.85 -15.38
N ILE A 117 9.10 -6.77 -14.97
CA ILE A 117 8.63 -5.83 -13.94
C ILE A 117 8.18 -6.60 -12.69
N PRO A 118 8.96 -6.56 -11.59
CA PRO A 118 8.64 -7.28 -10.36
C PRO A 118 7.68 -6.46 -9.47
N PHE A 119 6.42 -6.35 -9.85
CA PHE A 119 5.42 -5.58 -9.10
C PHE A 119 5.32 -6.00 -7.63
N SER A 120 5.37 -7.30 -7.34
CA SER A 120 5.33 -7.79 -5.97
C SER A 120 6.43 -7.20 -5.08
N LYS A 121 7.63 -6.99 -5.65
CA LYS A 121 8.73 -6.33 -4.94
C LYS A 121 8.40 -4.87 -4.64
N TYR A 122 7.95 -4.13 -5.64
CA TYR A 122 7.66 -2.69 -5.50
C TYR A 122 6.53 -2.45 -4.50
N PHE A 123 5.46 -3.24 -4.57
CA PHE A 123 4.38 -3.17 -3.59
C PHE A 123 4.84 -3.54 -2.18
N THR A 124 5.69 -4.56 -2.03
CA THR A 124 6.23 -4.92 -0.72
C THR A 124 7.04 -3.78 -0.11
N GLU A 125 7.93 -3.14 -0.88
CA GLU A 125 8.72 -2.02 -0.42
C GLU A 125 7.83 -0.84 -0.02
N LEU A 126 6.85 -0.48 -0.86
CA LEU A 126 5.89 0.59 -0.59
C LEU A 126 5.05 0.34 0.68
N LEU A 127 4.58 -0.89 0.89
CA LEU A 127 3.79 -1.24 2.07
C LEU A 127 4.62 -1.15 3.35
N ILE A 128 5.87 -1.59 3.32
CA ILE A 128 6.78 -1.44 4.46
C ILE A 128 7.01 0.06 4.77
N GLU A 129 7.20 0.89 3.75
CA GLU A 129 7.40 2.34 3.91
C GLU A 129 6.15 3.02 4.48
N THR A 130 4.96 2.54 4.15
CA THR A 130 3.69 3.07 4.66
C THR A 130 3.32 2.57 6.07
N GLY A 131 3.98 1.53 6.58
CA GLY A 131 3.86 1.08 7.96
C GLY A 131 3.32 -0.33 8.20
N PHE A 132 2.97 -1.07 7.11
CA PHE A 132 2.58 -2.48 7.22
C PHE A 132 3.72 -3.42 7.57
#